data_814260c8195a9f7cb35d130bc7d26dc7
#
_entry.id   814260c8195a9f7cb35d130bc7d26dc7
#
_cell.length_a   1.000
_cell.length_b   1.000
_cell.length_c   1.000
_cell.angle_alpha   90.00
_cell.angle_beta   90.00
_cell.angle_gamma   90.00
#
_symmetry.space_group_name_H-M   'P 1'
#
loop_
_entity.id
_entity.type
_entity.pdbx_description
1 polymer ?
#
loop_
_entity_poly.entity_id
_entity_poly.type
_entity_poly.pdbx_seq_one_letter_code
_entity_poly.pdbx_strand_id
1 'polypeptide(L)'
;YGANAAMMHYSAKKETAAELKPEGFLLVDSGGHYYEGTTDITRTFVLGPITDEMRTHFTAVCRSNMNLANAKFLYGACGLNLDILSRGPLWEMGIDYKCGTGHGVGYILNVHEGPNGFRWKIVPERHDSGVLEEGMITTDEPGVYLEGKYGIRTENELV
;
A
#
# COMPACT_ATOMS: atom_id res chain seq x y z
N TYR A 1 -8.72 -5.41 -11.57
CA TYR A 1 -8.95 -6.84 -11.65
C TYR A 1 -7.87 -7.53 -12.49
N GLY A 2 -7.43 -8.70 -12.08
CA GLY A 2 -6.44 -9.49 -12.81
C GLY A 2 -5.15 -8.71 -13.09
N ALA A 3 -4.66 -8.76 -14.33
CA ALA A 3 -3.41 -8.10 -14.74
C ALA A 3 -3.42 -6.57 -14.58
N ASN A 4 -4.59 -5.94 -14.68
CA ASN A 4 -4.72 -4.48 -14.50
C ASN A 4 -4.35 -4.04 -13.10
N ALA A 5 -4.50 -4.89 -12.10
CA ALA A 5 -4.14 -4.60 -10.70
C ALA A 5 -2.62 -4.49 -10.49
N ALA A 6 -1.79 -4.91 -11.45
CA ALA A 6 -0.35 -4.67 -11.40
C ALA A 6 0.04 -3.21 -11.67
N MET A 7 -0.91 -2.39 -12.12
CA MET A 7 -0.76 -0.95 -12.29
C MET A 7 -1.37 -0.24 -11.09
N MET A 8 -0.55 0.40 -10.26
CA MET A 8 -0.96 0.97 -8.96
C MET A 8 -2.10 2.00 -9.06
N HIS A 9 -2.08 2.86 -10.06
CA HIS A 9 -3.11 3.87 -10.29
C HIS A 9 -3.92 3.56 -11.55
N TYR A 10 -4.31 2.28 -11.71
CA TYR A 10 -5.18 1.87 -12.81
C TYR A 10 -6.54 2.57 -12.71
N SER A 11 -6.96 3.16 -13.82
CA SER A 11 -8.29 3.73 -13.94
C SER A 11 -9.04 3.04 -15.08
N ALA A 12 -10.12 2.35 -14.74
CA ALA A 12 -10.95 1.65 -15.71
C ALA A 12 -11.65 2.66 -16.65
N LYS A 13 -11.59 2.39 -17.95
CA LYS A 13 -12.35 3.11 -18.97
C LYS A 13 -13.36 2.17 -19.60
N LYS A 14 -14.50 2.68 -20.00
CA LYS A 14 -15.60 1.89 -20.55
C LYS A 14 -15.14 0.95 -21.70
N GLU A 15 -14.19 1.41 -22.51
CA GLU A 15 -13.69 0.71 -23.70
C GLU A 15 -12.63 -0.34 -23.36
N THR A 16 -11.99 -0.26 -22.19
CA THR A 16 -10.83 -1.10 -21.81
C THR A 16 -11.00 -1.82 -20.49
N ALA A 17 -12.10 -1.59 -19.79
CA ALA A 17 -12.39 -2.25 -18.53
C ALA A 17 -12.50 -3.76 -18.71
N ALA A 18 -11.82 -4.50 -17.85
CA ALA A 18 -11.98 -5.95 -17.80
C ALA A 18 -13.30 -6.32 -17.11
N GLU A 19 -13.98 -7.30 -17.66
CA GLU A 19 -15.14 -7.92 -17.01
C GLU A 19 -14.67 -8.77 -15.83
N LEU A 20 -15.34 -8.64 -14.68
CA LEU A 20 -15.05 -9.45 -13.50
C LEU A 20 -15.51 -10.88 -13.72
N LYS A 21 -14.66 -11.82 -13.41
CA LYS A 21 -14.94 -13.26 -13.46
C LYS A 21 -14.80 -13.88 -12.08
N PRO A 22 -15.42 -15.04 -11.81
CA PRO A 22 -15.32 -15.74 -10.53
C PRO A 22 -13.97 -16.48 -10.41
N GLU A 23 -12.87 -15.74 -10.55
CA GLU A 23 -11.49 -16.24 -10.47
C GLU A 23 -10.52 -15.13 -10.06
N GLY A 24 -9.40 -15.49 -9.42
CA GLY A 24 -8.30 -14.58 -9.12
C GLY A 24 -8.63 -13.48 -8.12
N PHE A 25 -7.99 -12.33 -8.29
CA PHE A 25 -8.06 -11.18 -7.38
C PHE A 25 -8.73 -9.95 -7.99
N LEU A 26 -9.47 -9.25 -7.15
CA LEU A 26 -9.90 -7.87 -7.35
C LEU A 26 -9.24 -6.99 -6.28
N LEU A 27 -8.38 -6.08 -6.68
CA LEU A 27 -7.81 -5.03 -5.85
C LEU A 27 -8.68 -3.79 -5.98
N VAL A 28 -9.17 -3.30 -4.84
CA VAL A 28 -9.97 -2.08 -4.75
C VAL A 28 -9.25 -1.11 -3.82
N ASP A 29 -8.86 0.02 -4.38
CA ASP A 29 -8.32 1.17 -3.68
C ASP A 29 -9.39 2.26 -3.69
N SER A 30 -9.77 2.72 -2.53
CA SER A 30 -10.84 3.69 -2.38
C SER A 30 -10.60 4.65 -1.23
N GLY A 31 -10.99 5.89 -1.43
CA GLY A 31 -10.90 6.93 -0.42
C GLY A 31 -12.07 7.89 -0.51
N GLY A 32 -12.21 8.73 0.49
CA GLY A 32 -13.24 9.75 0.53
C GLY A 32 -12.71 11.06 1.09
N HIS A 33 -13.30 12.15 0.61
CA HIS A 33 -13.06 13.49 1.13
C HIS A 33 -14.29 13.95 1.91
N TYR A 34 -14.07 14.28 3.17
CA TYR A 34 -15.10 14.73 4.11
C TYR A 34 -14.68 16.07 4.71
N TYR A 35 -15.61 16.79 5.33
CA TYR A 35 -15.28 18.00 6.07
C TYR A 35 -14.38 17.74 7.28
N GLU A 36 -14.44 16.52 7.81
CA GLU A 36 -13.70 16.06 8.99
C GLU A 36 -12.35 15.42 8.64
N GLY A 37 -12.06 15.18 7.36
CA GLY A 37 -10.80 14.59 6.94
C GLY A 37 -10.88 13.82 5.63
N THR A 38 -9.78 13.19 5.26
CA THR A 38 -9.61 12.36 4.07
C THR A 38 -9.32 10.93 4.49
N THR A 39 -9.85 9.94 3.77
CA THR A 39 -9.57 8.52 4.00
C THR A 39 -8.94 7.87 2.79
N ASP A 40 -8.08 6.87 3.06
CA ASP A 40 -7.41 6.05 2.05
C ASP A 40 -7.35 4.59 2.51
N ILE A 41 -7.81 3.66 1.69
CA ILE A 41 -7.86 2.25 2.06
C ILE A 41 -7.85 1.34 0.84
N THR A 42 -7.01 0.30 0.88
CA THR A 42 -7.00 -0.74 -0.16
C THR A 42 -7.29 -2.11 0.43
N ARG A 43 -8.10 -2.90 -0.30
CA ARG A 43 -8.33 -4.32 -0.06
C ARG A 43 -8.21 -5.12 -1.34
N THR A 44 -7.65 -6.32 -1.22
CA THR A 44 -7.61 -7.30 -2.30
C THR A 44 -8.55 -8.45 -1.96
N PHE A 45 -9.54 -8.66 -2.82
CA PHE A 45 -10.59 -9.68 -2.65
C PHE A 45 -10.31 -10.88 -3.53
N VAL A 46 -10.56 -12.07 -3.00
CA VAL A 46 -10.54 -13.32 -3.76
C VAL A 46 -11.92 -13.51 -4.40
N LEU A 47 -11.97 -13.54 -5.73
CA LEU A 47 -13.24 -13.75 -6.47
C LEU A 47 -13.52 -15.22 -6.81
N GLY A 48 -12.54 -16.10 -6.66
CA GLY A 48 -12.67 -17.53 -6.98
C GLY A 48 -11.35 -18.26 -6.83
N PRO A 49 -11.10 -19.33 -7.59
CA PRO A 49 -9.86 -20.09 -7.45
C PRO A 49 -8.59 -19.23 -7.61
N ILE A 50 -7.64 -19.43 -6.72
CA ILE A 50 -6.32 -18.80 -6.72
C ILE A 50 -5.23 -19.87 -6.64
N THR A 51 -4.05 -19.57 -7.20
CA THR A 51 -2.87 -20.44 -7.13
C THR A 51 -2.18 -20.37 -5.78
N ASP A 52 -1.29 -21.31 -5.49
CA ASP A 52 -0.47 -21.28 -4.27
C ASP A 52 0.51 -20.09 -4.29
N GLU A 53 1.04 -19.70 -5.47
CA GLU A 53 1.82 -18.49 -5.65
C GLU A 53 1.04 -17.25 -5.19
N MET A 54 -0.20 -17.10 -5.67
CA MET A 54 -1.09 -15.99 -5.29
C MET A 54 -1.37 -15.96 -3.79
N ARG A 55 -1.62 -17.12 -3.19
CA ARG A 55 -1.86 -17.27 -1.75
C ARG A 55 -0.63 -16.86 -0.93
N THR A 56 0.55 -17.30 -1.37
CA THR A 56 1.82 -16.97 -0.73
C THR A 56 2.10 -15.46 -0.78
N HIS A 57 1.91 -14.83 -1.93
CA HIS A 57 2.09 -13.38 -2.10
C HIS A 57 1.09 -12.58 -1.28
N PHE A 58 -0.17 -12.99 -1.26
CA PHE A 58 -1.20 -12.35 -0.44
C PHE A 58 -0.84 -12.40 1.06
N THR A 59 -0.40 -13.57 1.53
CA THR A 59 0.04 -13.75 2.92
C THR A 59 1.26 -12.89 3.25
N ALA A 60 2.23 -12.80 2.32
CA ALA A 60 3.40 -11.96 2.50
C ALA A 60 3.03 -10.47 2.59
N VAL A 61 2.12 -9.99 1.75
CA VAL A 61 1.60 -8.60 1.81
C VAL A 61 0.90 -8.33 3.14
N CYS A 62 0.03 -9.24 3.60
CA CYS A 62 -0.61 -9.11 4.92
C CYS A 62 0.42 -9.08 6.05
N ARG A 63 1.44 -9.96 6.00
CA ARG A 63 2.53 -9.97 6.99
C ARG A 63 3.32 -8.66 6.97
N SER A 64 3.60 -8.12 5.78
CA SER A 64 4.27 -6.83 5.59
C SER A 64 3.51 -5.68 6.27
N ASN A 65 2.21 -5.57 6.00
CA ASN A 65 1.35 -4.56 6.61
C ASN A 65 1.30 -4.73 8.14
N MET A 66 1.05 -5.94 8.64
CA MET A 66 0.98 -6.19 10.07
C MET A 66 2.29 -5.93 10.82
N ASN A 67 3.44 -6.23 10.20
CA ASN A 67 4.74 -5.97 10.81
C ASN A 67 4.96 -4.47 11.05
N LEU A 68 4.64 -3.64 10.07
CA LEU A 68 4.77 -2.19 10.19
C LEU A 68 3.73 -1.62 11.16
N ALA A 69 2.47 -2.02 11.04
CA ALA A 69 1.39 -1.57 11.94
C ALA A 69 1.63 -1.89 13.43
N ASN A 70 2.36 -2.97 13.73
CA ASN A 70 2.70 -3.36 15.11
C ASN A 70 4.08 -2.85 15.56
N ALA A 71 4.75 -2.02 14.77
CA ALA A 71 6.08 -1.54 15.08
C ALA A 71 6.10 -0.71 16.37
N LYS A 72 7.11 -0.96 17.21
CA LYS A 72 7.46 -0.11 18.35
C LYS A 72 8.83 0.49 18.07
N PHE A 73 8.93 1.78 18.21
CA PHE A 73 10.14 2.52 17.86
C PHE A 73 10.41 3.67 18.83
N LEU A 74 11.63 4.17 18.83
CA LEU A 74 12.01 5.29 19.65
C LEU A 74 11.60 6.61 18.99
N TYR A 75 11.25 7.59 19.79
CA TYR A 75 11.05 8.96 19.31
C TYR A 75 12.28 9.46 18.54
N GLY A 76 12.02 10.18 17.47
CA GLY A 76 13.04 10.62 16.51
C GLY A 76 13.19 9.73 15.29
N ALA A 77 12.50 8.56 15.26
CA ALA A 77 12.43 7.75 14.05
C ALA A 77 11.58 8.43 12.98
N CYS A 78 11.94 8.19 11.72
CA CYS A 78 11.15 8.55 10.54
C CYS A 78 10.79 7.28 9.75
N GLY A 79 9.96 7.42 8.74
CA GLY A 79 9.52 6.29 7.95
C GLY A 79 10.64 5.50 7.27
N LEU A 80 11.78 6.13 6.96
CA LEU A 80 12.98 5.47 6.45
C LEU A 80 13.49 4.36 7.40
N ASN A 81 13.39 4.59 8.72
CA ASN A 81 13.85 3.63 9.72
C ASN A 81 12.94 2.40 9.81
N LEU A 82 11.67 2.55 9.46
CA LEU A 82 10.62 1.54 9.69
C LEU A 82 10.21 0.79 8.42
N ASP A 83 10.43 1.36 7.24
CA ASP A 83 10.00 0.78 5.95
C ASP A 83 10.45 -0.69 5.76
N ILE A 84 11.63 -1.04 6.27
CA ILE A 84 12.16 -2.41 6.19
C ILE A 84 11.26 -3.44 6.88
N LEU A 85 10.48 -3.06 7.88
CA LEU A 85 9.55 -3.96 8.56
C LEU A 85 8.45 -4.44 7.61
N SER A 86 8.05 -3.58 6.69
CA SER A 86 7.09 -3.91 5.65
C SER A 86 7.75 -4.60 4.44
N ARG A 87 8.91 -4.12 3.97
CA ARG A 87 9.57 -4.72 2.79
C ARG A 87 10.25 -6.05 3.07
N GLY A 88 10.74 -6.26 4.30
CA GLY A 88 11.51 -7.43 4.67
C GLY A 88 10.88 -8.75 4.22
N PRO A 89 9.61 -9.03 4.53
CA PRO A 89 8.95 -10.27 4.11
C PRO A 89 8.93 -10.51 2.59
N LEU A 90 8.87 -9.45 1.79
CA LEU A 90 8.88 -9.54 0.33
C LEU A 90 10.31 -9.67 -0.20
N TRP A 91 11.27 -8.97 0.38
CA TRP A 91 12.69 -9.07 0.01
C TRP A 91 13.25 -10.47 0.31
N GLU A 92 12.83 -11.12 1.40
CA GLU A 92 13.14 -12.54 1.68
C GLU A 92 12.72 -13.47 0.53
N MET A 93 11.69 -13.10 -0.22
CA MET A 93 11.18 -13.83 -1.39
C MET A 93 11.79 -13.36 -2.73
N GLY A 94 12.70 -12.38 -2.71
CA GLY A 94 13.26 -11.77 -3.91
C GLY A 94 12.27 -10.87 -4.66
N ILE A 95 11.21 -10.41 -4.00
CA ILE A 95 10.17 -9.53 -4.55
C ILE A 95 10.32 -8.13 -3.95
N ASP A 96 10.10 -7.10 -4.76
CA ASP A 96 10.03 -5.71 -4.30
C ASP A 96 8.88 -4.97 -5.00
N TYR A 97 8.34 -3.97 -4.32
CA TYR A 97 7.44 -2.98 -4.92
C TYR A 97 8.20 -1.66 -5.09
N LYS A 98 8.06 -1.04 -6.27
CA LYS A 98 8.86 0.12 -6.67
C LYS A 98 8.31 1.47 -6.18
N CYS A 99 7.22 1.46 -5.42
CA CYS A 99 6.61 2.63 -4.78
C CYS A 99 7.05 2.80 -3.32
N GLY A 100 6.59 3.85 -2.67
CA GLY A 100 6.65 3.98 -1.22
C GLY A 100 5.76 2.94 -0.54
N THR A 101 6.03 2.66 0.71
CA THR A 101 5.18 1.81 1.55
C THR A 101 4.00 2.57 2.10
N GLY A 102 4.13 3.90 2.17
CA GLY A 102 3.05 4.75 2.64
C GLY A 102 3.41 6.22 2.61
N HIS A 103 2.42 7.04 2.88
CA HIS A 103 2.49 8.51 2.82
C HIS A 103 1.62 9.13 3.90
N GLY A 104 1.90 10.38 4.25
CA GLY A 104 1.00 11.17 5.08
C GLY A 104 -0.31 11.45 4.37
N VAL A 105 -1.40 11.53 5.12
CA VAL A 105 -2.75 11.84 4.62
C VAL A 105 -3.14 13.24 5.08
N GLY A 106 -3.49 14.11 4.13
CA GLY A 106 -3.90 15.45 4.43
C GLY A 106 -5.33 15.53 5.00
N TYR A 107 -5.57 16.56 5.78
CA TYR A 107 -6.90 16.80 6.37
C TYR A 107 -7.95 17.10 5.30
N ILE A 108 -7.62 17.96 4.32
CA ILE A 108 -8.54 18.37 3.25
C ILE A 108 -7.90 18.12 1.88
N LEU A 109 -8.55 17.30 1.05
CA LEU A 109 -8.31 17.04 -0.38
C LEU A 109 -6.98 16.38 -0.75
N ASN A 110 -5.89 16.60 -0.03
CA ASN A 110 -4.59 16.02 -0.36
C ASN A 110 -4.44 14.65 0.29
N VAL A 111 -4.80 13.62 -0.43
CA VAL A 111 -4.56 12.24 0.06
C VAL A 111 -3.06 11.98 0.27
N HIS A 112 -2.19 12.52 -0.58
CA HIS A 112 -0.74 12.49 -0.39
C HIS A 112 -0.25 13.83 0.18
N GLU A 113 0.05 13.88 1.47
CA GLU A 113 0.55 15.08 2.14
C GLU A 113 1.67 14.74 3.12
N GLY A 114 2.80 15.44 3.03
CA GLY A 114 3.87 15.34 4.01
C GLY A 114 3.47 15.91 5.39
N PRO A 115 4.38 15.88 6.37
CA PRO A 115 5.83 15.63 6.24
C PRO A 115 6.25 14.16 6.43
N ASN A 116 5.33 13.24 6.67
CA ASN A 116 5.57 11.84 7.01
C ASN A 116 5.28 10.88 5.84
N GLY A 117 5.90 9.71 5.88
CA GLY A 117 5.69 8.64 4.92
C GLY A 117 6.67 7.49 5.18
N PHE A 118 6.36 6.31 4.66
CA PHE A 118 7.24 5.14 4.74
C PHE A 118 7.91 4.88 3.40
N ARG A 119 9.26 4.99 3.37
CA ARG A 119 10.09 4.74 2.19
C ARG A 119 11.44 4.18 2.59
N TRP A 120 11.95 3.22 1.83
CA TRP A 120 13.29 2.65 2.05
C TRP A 120 14.44 3.62 1.70
N LYS A 121 14.16 4.72 1.01
CA LYS A 121 15.13 5.75 0.63
C LYS A 121 14.51 7.14 0.72
N ILE A 122 15.34 8.14 0.94
CA ILE A 122 14.92 9.55 0.90
C ILE A 122 14.69 9.96 -0.56
N VAL A 123 13.55 10.58 -0.82
CA VAL A 123 13.19 11.20 -2.10
C VAL A 123 12.89 12.67 -1.80
N PRO A 124 13.86 13.59 -2.01
CA PRO A 124 13.76 14.98 -1.56
C PRO A 124 12.48 15.69 -2.03
N GLU A 125 12.04 15.41 -3.25
CA GLU A 125 10.86 16.02 -3.88
C GLU A 125 9.54 15.63 -3.22
N ARG A 126 9.55 14.57 -2.38
CA ARG A 126 8.35 14.10 -1.67
C ARG A 126 8.12 14.80 -0.35
N HIS A 127 9.18 15.34 0.25
CA HIS A 127 9.11 16.03 1.57
C HIS A 127 8.43 15.17 2.66
N ASP A 128 8.63 13.83 2.61
CA ASP A 128 7.97 12.83 3.44
C ASP A 128 8.91 12.07 4.40
N SER A 129 10.08 12.65 4.68
CA SER A 129 11.11 12.06 5.56
C SER A 129 11.16 12.69 6.97
N GLY A 130 10.09 13.36 7.37
CA GLY A 130 9.97 13.95 8.70
C GLY A 130 9.94 12.90 9.82
N VAL A 131 10.34 13.34 11.02
CA VAL A 131 10.17 12.52 12.24
C VAL A 131 8.70 12.24 12.46
N LEU A 132 8.40 11.01 12.86
CA LEU A 132 7.03 10.61 13.17
C LEU A 132 6.61 11.18 14.53
N GLU A 133 5.49 11.88 14.53
CA GLU A 133 4.93 12.57 15.72
C GLU A 133 3.53 12.01 16.02
N GLU A 134 3.15 12.10 17.28
CA GLU A 134 1.81 11.69 17.75
C GLU A 134 0.71 12.46 16.99
N GLY A 135 -0.30 11.74 16.53
CA GLY A 135 -1.44 12.28 15.78
C GLY A 135 -1.21 12.44 14.28
N MET A 136 -0.02 12.09 13.76
CA MET A 136 0.17 11.98 12.32
C MET A 136 -0.58 10.77 11.78
N ILE A 137 -1.24 10.94 10.62
CA ILE A 137 -1.84 9.84 9.88
C ILE A 137 -0.89 9.45 8.75
N THR A 138 -0.57 8.16 8.66
CA THR A 138 0.33 7.63 7.62
C THR A 138 -0.25 6.35 7.06
N THR A 139 -0.34 6.21 5.73
CA THR A 139 -0.75 4.95 5.12
C THR A 139 0.34 3.88 5.28
N ASP A 140 -0.09 2.63 5.35
CA ASP A 140 0.75 1.42 5.35
C ASP A 140 0.18 0.49 4.29
N GLU A 141 0.78 0.53 3.08
CA GLU A 141 0.23 -0.01 1.85
C GLU A 141 1.21 -0.88 1.04
N PRO A 142 1.85 -1.88 1.66
CA PRO A 142 2.70 -2.81 0.93
C PRO A 142 1.92 -3.55 -0.15
N GLY A 143 2.62 -3.94 -1.22
CA GLY A 143 2.00 -4.65 -2.31
C GLY A 143 2.94 -5.53 -3.12
N VAL A 144 2.35 -6.38 -3.94
CA VAL A 144 3.01 -7.18 -4.97
C VAL A 144 2.34 -6.85 -6.30
N TYR A 145 3.15 -6.49 -7.29
CA TYR A 145 2.66 -6.07 -8.61
C TYR A 145 3.40 -6.85 -9.70
N LEU A 146 2.76 -7.87 -10.24
CA LEU A 146 3.33 -8.75 -11.27
C LEU A 146 2.70 -8.42 -12.62
N GLU A 147 3.47 -7.73 -13.46
CA GLU A 147 3.04 -7.33 -14.81
C GLU A 147 2.48 -8.52 -15.58
N GLY A 148 1.32 -8.32 -16.21
CA GLY A 148 0.63 -9.36 -16.96
C GLY A 148 -0.03 -10.46 -16.13
N LYS A 149 0.09 -10.42 -14.80
CA LYS A 149 -0.49 -11.44 -13.90
C LYS A 149 -1.54 -10.84 -12.95
N TYR A 150 -1.12 -10.17 -11.88
CA TYR A 150 -2.01 -9.61 -10.84
C TYR A 150 -1.30 -8.57 -9.99
N GLY A 151 -2.08 -7.80 -9.24
CA GLY A 151 -1.63 -6.95 -8.16
C GLY A 151 -2.33 -7.31 -6.85
N ILE A 152 -1.61 -7.11 -5.75
CA ILE A 152 -2.10 -7.28 -4.38
C ILE A 152 -1.63 -6.07 -3.59
N ARG A 153 -2.54 -5.39 -2.89
CA ARG A 153 -2.22 -4.37 -1.88
C ARG A 153 -3.16 -4.52 -0.69
N THR A 154 -2.61 -4.38 0.49
CA THR A 154 -3.38 -4.21 1.73
C THR A 154 -2.93 -2.92 2.35
N GLU A 155 -3.87 -2.05 2.64
CA GLU A 155 -3.62 -0.70 3.13
C GLU A 155 -4.48 -0.36 4.33
N ASN A 156 -3.86 0.25 5.31
CA ASN A 156 -4.51 0.89 6.43
C ASN A 156 -3.91 2.28 6.66
N GLU A 157 -4.66 3.17 7.27
CA GLU A 157 -4.14 4.39 7.88
C GLU A 157 -3.72 4.07 9.32
N LEU A 158 -2.47 4.42 9.65
CA LEU A 158 -1.90 4.30 11.00
C LEU A 158 -1.90 5.68 11.67
N VAL A 159 -2.24 5.71 12.97
CA VAL A 159 -2.28 6.94 13.79
C VAL A 159 -1.35 6.76 15.00
#